data_fee5a5ac2c91fc9f917482bf07389a78
#
_entry.id   fee5a5ac2c91fc9f917482bf07389a78
#
_cell.length_a   1.000
_cell.length_b   1.000
_cell.length_c   1.000
_cell.angle_alpha   90.00
_cell.angle_beta   90.00
_cell.angle_gamma   90.00
#
_symmetry.space_group_name_H-M   'P 1'
#
loop_
_entity.id
_entity.type
_entity.pdbx_description
1 polymer ?
#
loop_
_entity_poly.entity_id
_entity_poly.type
_entity_poly.pdbx_seq_one_letter_code
_entity_poly.pdbx_strand_id
1 'polypeptide(L)'
;NNDAVYRTGSYDNEYLTTFRSLLQKLGTEAMKKYFGNTVWYDLLINRIEQSSADYILVPDYRFPEETIPGALTVRIYSTSVDLTDNHISETALDDFVFDHVLDNSNKQLTESDMARFVSNHIVKENNGK
;
A
#
# COMPACT_ATOMS: atom_id res chain seq x y z
N ASN A 1 7.31 13.83 11.38
CA ASN A 1 8.51 13.02 11.56
C ASN A 1 8.10 11.63 12.05
N ASN A 2 8.23 10.61 11.18
CA ASN A 2 7.84 9.23 11.50
C ASN A 2 8.74 8.56 12.55
N ASP A 3 9.86 9.19 12.88
CA ASP A 3 10.84 8.69 13.85
C ASP A 3 10.60 9.24 15.27
N ALA A 4 9.55 10.05 15.46
CA ALA A 4 9.18 10.51 16.78
C ALA A 4 8.82 9.32 17.69
N VAL A 5 9.39 9.30 18.89
CA VAL A 5 9.18 8.24 19.88
C VAL A 5 8.16 8.69 20.92
N TYR A 6 7.16 7.85 21.16
CA TYR A 6 6.08 8.13 22.11
C TYR A 6 6.12 7.12 23.27
N ARG A 7 5.78 7.58 24.46
CA ARG A 7 5.56 6.70 25.60
C ARG A 7 4.18 6.06 25.49
N THR A 8 4.16 4.73 25.62
CA THR A 8 2.94 3.93 25.66
C THR A 8 3.00 3.01 26.86
N GLY A 9 1.92 2.88 27.60
CA GLY A 9 1.83 1.97 28.75
C GLY A 9 1.58 2.68 30.08
N SER A 10 1.41 1.87 31.13
CA SER A 10 1.23 2.35 32.51
C SER A 10 2.58 2.57 33.22
N TYR A 11 2.54 3.20 34.38
CA TYR A 11 3.73 3.65 35.14
C TYR A 11 4.81 2.60 35.41
N ASP A 12 4.48 1.31 35.37
CA ASP A 12 5.40 0.24 35.72
C ASP A 12 6.06 -0.45 34.53
N ASN A 13 5.57 -0.21 33.30
CA ASN A 13 6.11 -0.76 32.06
C ASN A 13 6.04 0.29 30.95
N GLU A 14 7.06 1.13 30.90
CA GLU A 14 7.18 2.13 29.83
C GLU A 14 7.64 1.48 28.52
N TYR A 15 6.74 1.36 27.57
CA TYR A 15 7.08 1.00 26.21
C TYR A 15 7.27 2.26 25.37
N LEU A 16 8.46 2.39 24.80
CA LEU A 16 8.72 3.40 23.79
C LEU A 16 8.35 2.83 22.42
N THR A 17 7.58 3.59 21.63
CA THR A 17 7.25 3.22 20.26
C THR A 17 7.42 4.40 19.33
N THR A 18 7.76 4.14 18.07
CA THR A 18 7.75 5.14 17.03
C THR A 18 6.32 5.36 16.52
N PHE A 19 6.06 6.52 15.90
CA PHE A 19 4.78 6.80 15.26
C PHE A 19 4.47 5.76 14.17
N ARG A 20 5.47 5.36 13.39
CA ARG A 20 5.34 4.28 12.39
C ARG A 20 4.87 2.97 13.03
N SER A 21 5.51 2.53 14.09
CA SER A 21 5.13 1.30 14.80
C SER A 21 3.71 1.38 15.37
N LEU A 22 3.31 2.55 15.89
CA LEU A 22 1.95 2.77 16.36
C LEU A 22 0.92 2.63 15.23
N LEU A 23 1.19 3.22 14.06
CA LEU A 23 0.32 3.09 12.89
C LEU A 23 0.23 1.65 12.38
N GLN A 24 1.33 0.90 12.35
CA GLN A 24 1.34 -0.51 11.97
C GLN A 24 0.49 -1.35 12.93
N LYS A 25 0.65 -1.15 14.24
CA LYS A 25 -0.15 -1.86 15.25
C LYS A 25 -1.63 -1.52 15.15
N LEU A 26 -1.96 -0.25 15.01
CA LEU A 26 -3.36 0.17 14.87
C LEU A 26 -3.97 -0.36 13.57
N GLY A 27 -3.33 -0.11 12.43
CA GLY A 27 -3.85 -0.42 11.11
C GLY A 27 -3.90 -1.91 10.81
N THR A 28 -2.91 -2.67 11.23
CA THR A 28 -2.82 -4.10 10.93
C THR A 28 -3.30 -4.95 12.10
N GLU A 29 -2.64 -4.83 13.25
CA GLU A 29 -2.89 -5.75 14.35
C GLU A 29 -4.25 -5.50 15.02
N ALA A 30 -4.57 -4.25 15.35
CA ALA A 30 -5.82 -3.93 16.04
C ALA A 30 -7.03 -4.03 15.09
N MET A 31 -7.01 -3.37 13.96
CA MET A 31 -8.15 -3.33 13.05
C MET A 31 -8.48 -4.72 12.48
N LYS A 32 -7.48 -5.46 12.01
CA LYS A 32 -7.71 -6.82 11.50
C LYS A 32 -8.15 -7.79 12.58
N LYS A 33 -7.63 -7.65 13.80
CA LYS A 33 -8.03 -8.49 14.94
C LYS A 33 -9.50 -8.32 15.33
N TYR A 34 -10.00 -7.09 15.36
CA TYR A 34 -11.35 -6.80 15.86
C TYR A 34 -12.41 -6.78 14.76
N PHE A 35 -12.05 -6.49 13.51
CA PHE A 35 -12.99 -6.34 12.39
C PHE A 35 -12.80 -7.36 11.26
N GLY A 36 -11.79 -8.23 11.36
CA GLY A 36 -11.46 -9.24 10.35
C GLY A 36 -10.35 -8.83 9.39
N ASN A 37 -9.76 -9.83 8.73
CA ASN A 37 -8.61 -9.63 7.85
C ASN A 37 -8.93 -8.80 6.61
N THR A 38 -10.19 -8.77 6.18
CA THR A 38 -10.67 -8.05 5.01
C THR A 38 -11.19 -6.64 5.31
N VAL A 39 -11.07 -6.15 6.54
CA VAL A 39 -11.65 -4.87 6.95
C VAL A 39 -11.31 -3.69 6.01
N TRP A 40 -10.07 -3.59 5.58
CA TRP A 40 -9.62 -2.53 4.69
C TRP A 40 -10.13 -2.72 3.26
N TYR A 41 -10.15 -3.96 2.79
CA TYR A 41 -10.74 -4.33 1.50
C TYR A 41 -12.23 -3.97 1.45
N ASP A 42 -13.01 -4.36 2.47
CA ASP A 42 -14.44 -4.12 2.52
C ASP A 42 -14.76 -2.61 2.53
N LEU A 43 -13.99 -1.83 3.29
CA LEU A 43 -14.09 -0.36 3.30
C LEU A 43 -13.74 0.25 1.94
N LEU A 44 -12.71 -0.26 1.28
CA LEU A 44 -12.29 0.19 -0.05
C LEU A 44 -13.35 -0.11 -1.11
N ILE A 45 -13.86 -1.35 -1.16
CA ILE A 45 -14.91 -1.73 -2.12
C ILE A 45 -16.15 -0.87 -1.95
N ASN A 46 -16.62 -0.67 -0.73
CA ASN A 46 -17.75 0.23 -0.46
C ASN A 46 -17.51 1.65 -0.98
N ARG A 47 -16.29 2.15 -0.85
CA ARG A 47 -15.92 3.48 -1.35
C ARG A 47 -15.83 3.53 -2.88
N ILE A 48 -15.35 2.46 -3.51
CA ILE A 48 -15.31 2.31 -4.97
C ILE A 48 -16.73 2.31 -5.56
N GLU A 49 -17.64 1.53 -4.97
CA GLU A 49 -19.04 1.43 -5.41
C GLU A 49 -19.80 2.76 -5.34
N GLN A 50 -19.41 3.65 -4.43
CA GLN A 50 -19.99 4.99 -4.29
C GLN A 50 -19.32 6.04 -5.18
N SER A 51 -18.23 5.69 -5.86
CA SER A 51 -17.48 6.62 -6.70
C SER A 51 -18.02 6.65 -8.13
N SER A 52 -18.08 7.85 -8.70
CA SER A 52 -18.36 8.06 -10.14
C SER A 52 -17.09 8.35 -10.95
N ALA A 53 -15.91 8.10 -10.39
CA ALA A 53 -14.64 8.34 -11.07
C ALA A 53 -14.38 7.28 -12.16
N ASP A 54 -13.84 7.71 -13.30
CA ASP A 54 -13.46 6.82 -14.40
C ASP A 54 -12.25 5.95 -14.01
N TYR A 55 -11.39 6.46 -13.14
CA TYR A 55 -10.19 5.77 -12.64
C TYR A 55 -10.08 5.91 -11.14
N ILE A 56 -9.67 4.84 -10.48
CA ILE A 56 -9.43 4.80 -9.04
C ILE A 56 -8.02 4.30 -8.80
N LEU A 57 -7.22 5.09 -8.09
CA LEU A 57 -5.86 4.74 -7.68
C LEU A 57 -5.83 4.34 -6.21
N VAL A 58 -5.27 3.17 -5.92
CA VAL A 58 -5.08 2.64 -4.56
C VAL A 58 -3.58 2.54 -4.28
N PRO A 59 -2.97 3.54 -3.62
CA PRO A 59 -1.52 3.62 -3.46
C PRO A 59 -0.98 2.80 -2.28
N ASP A 60 -1.83 2.25 -1.44
CA ASP A 60 -1.49 1.59 -0.18
C ASP A 60 -1.89 0.11 -0.12
N TYR A 61 -1.88 -0.56 -1.26
CA TYR A 61 -2.06 -2.02 -1.35
C TYR A 61 -0.93 -2.75 -0.62
N ARG A 62 -1.26 -3.54 0.40
CA ARG A 62 -0.26 -4.14 1.30
C ARG A 62 -0.42 -5.64 1.53
N PHE A 63 -1.59 -6.20 1.25
CA PHE A 63 -1.87 -7.61 1.55
C PHE A 63 -2.55 -8.31 0.37
N PRO A 64 -2.21 -9.59 0.10
CA PRO A 64 -2.83 -10.35 -1.00
C PRO A 64 -4.36 -10.43 -0.91
N GLU A 65 -4.92 -10.49 0.29
CA GLU A 65 -6.37 -10.52 0.52
C GLU A 65 -7.09 -9.21 0.15
N GLU A 66 -6.35 -8.14 -0.09
CA GLU A 66 -6.86 -6.83 -0.53
C GLU A 66 -6.92 -6.72 -2.07
N THR A 67 -6.59 -7.79 -2.78
CA THR A 67 -6.61 -7.80 -4.26
C THR A 67 -8.00 -7.57 -4.81
N ILE A 68 -8.16 -6.55 -5.63
CA ILE A 68 -9.43 -6.26 -6.32
C ILE A 68 -9.43 -7.00 -7.64
N PRO A 69 -10.41 -7.91 -7.89
CA PRO A 69 -10.51 -8.61 -9.16
C PRO A 69 -10.59 -7.64 -10.36
N GLY A 70 -9.74 -7.85 -11.36
CA GLY A 70 -9.68 -7.02 -12.56
C GLY A 70 -8.95 -5.69 -12.41
N ALA A 71 -8.44 -5.37 -11.21
CA ALA A 71 -7.57 -4.20 -11.05
C ALA A 71 -6.18 -4.47 -11.60
N LEU A 72 -5.58 -3.47 -12.24
CA LEU A 72 -4.19 -3.50 -12.67
C LEU A 72 -3.27 -3.30 -11.44
N THR A 73 -2.37 -4.24 -11.21
CA THR A 73 -1.43 -4.20 -10.10
C THR A 73 -0.05 -3.76 -10.55
N VAL A 74 0.51 -2.75 -9.88
CA VAL A 74 1.81 -2.17 -10.23
C VAL A 74 2.68 -2.09 -8.99
N ARG A 75 3.86 -2.70 -9.03
CA ARG A 75 4.89 -2.54 -8.01
C ARG A 75 5.90 -1.49 -8.43
N ILE A 76 6.15 -0.52 -7.57
CA ILE A 76 7.28 0.41 -7.72
C ILE A 76 8.40 -0.09 -6.81
N TYR A 77 9.50 -0.47 -7.42
CA TYR A 77 10.65 -1.05 -6.75
C TYR A 77 11.77 -0.02 -6.64
N SER A 78 12.54 -0.04 -5.55
CA SER A 78 13.73 0.78 -5.37
C SER A 78 14.77 0.04 -4.53
N THR A 79 16.02 -0.01 -5.01
CA THR A 79 17.15 -0.57 -4.26
C THR A 79 17.67 0.35 -3.14
N SER A 80 17.25 1.62 -3.13
CA SER A 80 17.68 2.62 -2.15
C SER A 80 16.83 2.64 -0.87
N VAL A 81 15.82 1.77 -0.77
CA VAL A 81 14.96 1.67 0.42
C VAL A 81 15.64 0.78 1.45
N ASP A 82 15.65 1.24 2.70
CA ASP A 82 16.08 0.42 3.84
C ASP A 82 15.06 -0.69 4.09
N LEU A 83 15.48 -1.95 3.86
CA LEU A 83 14.65 -3.14 4.02
C LEU A 83 14.72 -3.73 5.43
N THR A 84 15.09 -2.96 6.43
CA THR A 84 15.21 -3.45 7.83
C THR A 84 13.85 -3.59 8.53
N ASP A 85 12.77 -3.03 7.99
CA ASP A 85 11.43 -3.18 8.54
C ASP A 85 10.80 -4.50 8.08
N ASN A 86 10.79 -5.49 8.98
CA ASN A 86 10.23 -6.82 8.76
C ASN A 86 8.76 -6.94 9.18
N HIS A 87 8.06 -5.84 9.44
CA HIS A 87 6.64 -5.89 9.76
C HIS A 87 5.85 -6.49 8.61
N ILE A 88 4.84 -7.31 8.91
CA ILE A 88 4.06 -8.04 7.89
C ILE A 88 3.43 -7.11 6.84
N SER A 89 3.05 -5.89 7.18
CA SER A 89 2.52 -4.92 6.22
C SER A 89 3.55 -4.40 5.21
N GLU A 90 4.84 -4.65 5.44
CA GLU A 90 5.92 -4.27 4.51
C GLU A 90 6.40 -5.45 3.66
N THR A 91 6.13 -6.69 4.07
CA THR A 91 6.67 -7.91 3.44
C THR A 91 5.61 -8.84 2.84
N ALA A 92 4.33 -8.66 3.17
CA ALA A 92 3.26 -9.57 2.77
C ALA A 92 3.07 -9.73 1.25
N LEU A 93 3.57 -8.76 0.45
CA LEU A 93 3.51 -8.79 -1.01
C LEU A 93 4.84 -9.13 -1.68
N ASP A 94 5.85 -9.60 -0.94
CA ASP A 94 7.18 -9.89 -1.55
C ASP A 94 7.11 -11.02 -2.57
N ASP A 95 6.28 -12.02 -2.34
CA ASP A 95 6.05 -13.14 -3.26
C ASP A 95 4.85 -12.92 -4.20
N PHE A 96 4.19 -11.75 -4.15
CA PHE A 96 3.04 -11.46 -5.00
C PHE A 96 3.48 -11.16 -6.44
N VAL A 97 2.77 -11.73 -7.41
CA VAL A 97 3.01 -11.48 -8.84
C VAL A 97 2.20 -10.27 -9.30
N PHE A 98 2.88 -9.18 -9.57
CA PHE A 98 2.28 -7.95 -10.09
C PHE A 98 2.18 -7.97 -11.62
N ASP A 99 1.17 -7.31 -12.18
CA ASP A 99 1.02 -7.14 -13.63
C ASP A 99 2.18 -6.32 -14.22
N HIS A 100 2.63 -5.30 -13.49
CA HIS A 100 3.76 -4.47 -13.86
C HIS A 100 4.69 -4.19 -12.68
N VAL A 101 5.98 -4.10 -12.99
CA VAL A 101 7.01 -3.68 -12.03
C VAL A 101 7.77 -2.50 -12.62
N LEU A 102 7.83 -1.39 -11.91
CA LEU A 102 8.55 -0.19 -12.27
C LEU A 102 9.76 -0.01 -11.37
N ASP A 103 10.95 0.13 -11.97
CA ASP A 103 12.18 0.38 -11.22
C ASP A 103 12.38 1.88 -10.99
N ASN A 104 12.35 2.28 -9.73
CA ASN A 104 12.65 3.63 -9.27
C ASN A 104 13.95 3.68 -8.45
N SER A 105 14.87 2.76 -8.67
CA SER A 105 16.19 2.81 -8.07
C SER A 105 16.89 4.13 -8.44
N ASN A 106 17.54 4.75 -7.46
CA ASN A 106 18.15 6.08 -7.60
C ASN A 106 17.16 7.20 -8.02
N LYS A 107 15.86 7.02 -7.78
CA LYS A 107 14.83 7.99 -8.14
C LYS A 107 14.83 8.34 -9.64
N GLN A 108 15.03 7.34 -10.50
CA GLN A 108 15.14 7.53 -11.95
C GLN A 108 13.80 7.62 -12.67
N LEU A 109 12.69 7.14 -12.07
CA LEU A 109 11.35 7.32 -12.66
C LEU A 109 10.98 8.79 -12.71
N THR A 110 10.84 9.30 -13.92
CA THR A 110 10.41 10.68 -14.17
C THR A 110 8.88 10.75 -14.31
N GLU A 111 8.34 11.97 -14.21
CA GLU A 111 6.93 12.22 -14.51
C GLU A 111 6.57 11.80 -15.94
N SER A 112 7.48 12.00 -16.90
CA SER A 112 7.31 11.56 -18.29
C SER A 112 7.25 10.05 -18.43
N ASP A 113 8.02 9.29 -17.65
CA ASP A 113 7.98 7.83 -17.65
C ASP A 113 6.64 7.33 -17.11
N MET A 114 6.15 7.94 -16.05
CA MET A 114 4.84 7.63 -15.47
C MET A 114 3.71 7.99 -16.42
N ALA A 115 3.75 9.14 -17.08
CA ALA A 115 2.75 9.54 -18.07
C ALA A 115 2.71 8.57 -19.26
N ARG A 116 3.87 8.11 -19.71
CA ARG A 116 3.99 7.09 -20.79
C ARG A 116 3.42 5.75 -20.34
N PHE A 117 3.71 5.31 -19.12
CA PHE A 117 3.14 4.09 -18.56
C PHE A 117 1.62 4.15 -18.51
N VAL A 118 1.05 5.20 -17.96
CA VAL A 118 -0.41 5.43 -17.88
C VAL A 118 -1.04 5.42 -19.30
N SER A 119 -0.45 6.15 -20.23
CA SER A 119 -0.92 6.20 -21.62
C SER A 119 -0.89 4.83 -22.31
N ASN A 120 0.12 4.01 -22.04
CA ASN A 120 0.29 2.73 -22.70
C ASN A 120 -0.56 1.60 -22.12
N HIS A 121 -0.82 1.62 -20.81
CA HIS A 121 -1.42 0.49 -20.11
C HIS A 121 -2.81 0.77 -19.54
N ILE A 122 -3.15 2.03 -19.30
CA ILE A 122 -4.43 2.40 -18.67
C ILE A 122 -5.39 3.03 -19.70
N VAL A 123 -4.94 4.05 -20.42
CA VAL A 123 -5.83 4.83 -21.32
C VAL A 123 -6.15 4.09 -22.61
N LYS A 124 -5.27 3.20 -23.09
CA LYS A 124 -5.52 2.45 -24.35
C LYS A 124 -6.66 1.45 -24.28
N GLU A 125 -6.94 0.89 -23.13
CA GLU A 125 -8.04 -0.07 -22.99
C GLU A 125 -9.41 0.58 -23.19
N ASN A 126 -9.53 1.88 -22.97
CA ASN A 126 -10.78 2.61 -23.14
C ASN A 126 -11.03 3.10 -24.58
N ASN A 127 -10.01 3.12 -25.44
CA ASN A 127 -10.14 3.55 -26.84
C ASN A 127 -10.40 2.40 -27.81
N GLY A 128 -10.48 1.17 -27.33
CA GLY A 128 -10.75 -0.04 -28.14
C GLY A 128 -12.22 -0.43 -28.23
N LYS A 129 -13.12 0.48 -27.87
CA LYS A 129 -14.57 0.26 -27.99
C LYS A 129 -15.18 1.09 -29.07
#